data_bfd5ff49bd02d6fbdb3e171f17dfe87e
#
_entry.id   bfd5ff49bd02d6fbdb3e171f17dfe87e
#
_cell.length_a   1.000
_cell.length_b   1.000
_cell.length_c   1.000
_cell.angle_alpha   90.00
_cell.angle_beta   90.00
_cell.angle_gamma   90.00
#
_symmetry.space_group_name_H-M   'P 1'
#
loop_
_entity.id
_entity.type
_entity.pdbx_description
1 polymer ?
#
loop_
_entity_poly.entity_id
_entity_poly.type
_entity_poly.pdbx_seq_one_letter_code
_entity_poly.pdbx_strand_id
1 'polypeptide(L)'
;MCIRDSVTSVAAISFIAAALIRGFFGVSLLAGCLLGGCLGYLIWNWYPGKVMMGDTGSMFLGGMVVALAYAIDCPLIILLYGIIYAVEMFSDVLQICYFKATHGKRIFKMAPIHHHFEMCGWKERKICVVFTLVQLFGGIIGTALLYYGMK
;
A
#
# COMPACT_ATOMS: atom_id res chain seq x y z
N MET A 1 -12.37 6.35 -1.37
CA MET A 1 -11.13 6.00 -0.63
C MET A 1 -9.92 6.11 -1.55
N CYS A 2 -9.34 7.27 -1.68
CA CYS A 2 -8.16 7.51 -2.52
C CYS A 2 -6.83 6.97 -1.90
N ILE A 3 -6.86 6.57 -0.60
CA ILE A 3 -5.68 6.09 0.12
C ILE A 3 -5.08 4.86 -0.56
N ARG A 4 -5.90 3.86 -0.87
CA ARG A 4 -5.46 2.61 -1.49
C ARG A 4 -4.78 2.85 -2.84
N ASP A 5 -5.42 3.63 -3.71
CA ASP A 5 -4.94 3.89 -5.06
C ASP A 5 -3.64 4.71 -5.04
N SER A 6 -3.55 5.71 -4.16
CA SER A 6 -2.34 6.52 -3.97
C SER A 6 -1.17 5.69 -3.44
N VAL A 7 -1.42 4.85 -2.42
CA VAL A 7 -0.41 3.95 -1.85
C VAL A 7 0.06 2.92 -2.89
N THR A 8 -0.88 2.32 -3.64
CA THR A 8 -0.54 1.38 -4.72
C THR A 8 0.26 2.04 -5.83
N SER A 9 -0.06 3.28 -6.20
CA SER A 9 0.69 4.03 -7.22
C SER A 9 2.13 4.23 -6.81
N VAL A 10 2.39 4.60 -5.55
CA VAL A 10 3.75 4.77 -5.01
C VAL A 10 4.47 3.42 -4.94
N ALA A 11 3.80 2.35 -4.52
CA ALA A 11 4.36 1.00 -4.53
C ALA A 11 4.75 0.58 -5.96
N ALA A 12 3.90 0.84 -6.95
CA ALA A 12 4.19 0.53 -8.35
C ALA A 12 5.43 1.29 -8.88
N ILE A 13 5.60 2.57 -8.53
CA ILE A 13 6.81 3.34 -8.86
C ILE A 13 8.05 2.68 -8.24
N SER A 14 7.97 2.25 -6.99
CA SER A 14 9.07 1.55 -6.30
C SER A 14 9.41 0.23 -6.98
N PHE A 15 8.40 -0.53 -7.42
CA PHE A 15 8.59 -1.77 -8.19
C PHE A 15 9.20 -1.52 -9.57
N ILE A 16 8.83 -0.44 -10.26
CA ILE A 16 9.47 -0.05 -11.53
C ILE A 16 10.96 0.18 -11.31
N ALA A 17 11.33 0.99 -10.32
CA ALA A 17 12.72 1.27 -10.00
C ALA A 17 13.50 0.00 -9.64
N ALA A 18 12.93 -0.86 -8.79
CA ALA A 18 13.53 -2.12 -8.40
C ALA A 18 13.73 -3.08 -9.58
N ALA A 19 12.72 -3.21 -10.44
CA ALA A 19 12.78 -4.07 -11.62
C ALA A 19 13.83 -3.59 -12.64
N LEU A 20 13.97 -2.28 -12.81
CA LEU A 20 15.02 -1.69 -13.68
C LEU A 20 16.41 -1.95 -13.10
N ILE A 21 16.61 -1.80 -11.79
CA ILE A 21 17.89 -2.10 -11.12
C ILE A 21 18.27 -3.58 -11.30
N ARG A 22 17.28 -4.47 -11.22
CA ARG A 22 17.47 -5.92 -11.39
C ARG A 22 17.54 -6.38 -12.85
N GLY A 23 17.25 -5.51 -13.82
CA GLY A 23 17.23 -5.85 -15.24
C GLY A 23 15.98 -6.63 -15.71
N PHE A 24 14.93 -6.69 -14.89
CA PHE A 24 13.67 -7.37 -15.22
C PHE A 24 12.71 -6.43 -15.97
N PHE A 25 13.00 -6.19 -17.25
CA PHE A 25 12.24 -5.25 -18.07
C PHE A 25 10.75 -5.57 -18.17
N GLY A 26 10.38 -6.86 -18.28
CA GLY A 26 8.98 -7.30 -18.33
C GLY A 26 8.21 -6.97 -17.05
N VAL A 27 8.87 -7.12 -15.89
CA VAL A 27 8.27 -6.78 -14.59
C VAL A 27 8.08 -5.26 -14.44
N SER A 28 9.04 -4.48 -14.95
CA SER A 28 8.93 -3.02 -14.99
C SER A 28 7.73 -2.55 -15.84
N LEU A 29 7.48 -3.20 -16.98
CA LEU A 29 6.31 -2.91 -17.82
C LEU A 29 5.00 -3.24 -17.10
N LEU A 30 4.91 -4.39 -16.43
CA LEU A 30 3.74 -4.78 -15.65
C LEU A 30 3.47 -3.78 -14.51
N ALA A 31 4.50 -3.38 -13.79
CA ALA A 31 4.37 -2.36 -12.74
C ALA A 31 3.96 -1.00 -13.32
N GLY A 32 4.42 -0.65 -14.52
CA GLY A 32 3.99 0.54 -15.26
C GLY A 32 2.51 0.49 -15.66
N CYS A 33 2.02 -0.65 -16.12
CA CYS A 33 0.59 -0.84 -16.41
C CYS A 33 -0.26 -0.70 -15.14
N LEU A 34 0.20 -1.27 -14.02
CA LEU A 34 -0.47 -1.13 -12.72
C LEU A 34 -0.52 0.34 -12.28
N LEU A 35 0.60 1.06 -12.42
CA LEU A 35 0.67 2.50 -12.12
C LEU A 35 -0.32 3.30 -12.98
N GLY A 36 -0.34 3.06 -14.28
CA GLY A 36 -1.26 3.73 -15.21
C GLY A 36 -2.72 3.48 -14.84
N GLY A 37 -3.07 2.25 -14.51
CA GLY A 37 -4.41 1.88 -14.04
C GLY A 37 -4.81 2.58 -12.75
N CYS A 38 -3.91 2.60 -11.75
CA CYS A 38 -4.15 3.29 -10.47
C CYS A 38 -4.29 4.80 -10.64
N LEU A 39 -3.44 5.44 -11.44
CA LEU A 39 -3.52 6.88 -11.71
C LEU A 39 -4.78 7.24 -12.49
N GLY A 40 -5.15 6.45 -13.50
CA GLY A 40 -6.39 6.62 -14.24
C GLY A 40 -7.62 6.51 -13.35
N TYR A 41 -7.64 5.51 -12.47
CA TYR A 41 -8.71 5.35 -11.50
C TYR A 41 -8.75 6.48 -10.46
N LEU A 42 -7.57 6.95 -10.01
CA LEU A 42 -7.45 8.01 -9.01
C LEU A 42 -8.09 9.33 -9.46
N ILE A 43 -8.11 9.64 -10.76
CA ILE A 43 -8.78 10.82 -11.33
C ILE A 43 -10.28 10.82 -10.97
N TRP A 44 -10.92 9.64 -10.96
CA TRP A 44 -12.34 9.48 -10.65
C TRP A 44 -12.61 9.27 -9.16
N ASN A 45 -11.62 8.72 -8.44
CA ASN A 45 -11.73 8.39 -7.02
C ASN A 45 -11.17 9.48 -6.09
N TRP A 46 -10.55 10.55 -6.64
CA TRP A 46 -10.12 11.69 -5.85
C TRP A 46 -11.32 12.38 -5.21
N TYR A 47 -11.11 12.90 -4.01
CA TYR A 47 -12.19 13.54 -3.24
C TYR A 47 -12.83 14.73 -3.98
N PRO A 48 -14.19 14.78 -4.10
CA PRO A 48 -15.16 13.77 -3.68
C PRO A 48 -15.21 12.57 -4.64
N GLY A 49 -15.01 11.36 -4.10
CA GLY A 49 -14.96 10.14 -4.89
C GLY A 49 -16.27 9.90 -5.67
N LYS A 50 -16.17 9.72 -6.98
CA LYS A 50 -17.32 9.47 -7.88
C LYS A 50 -17.57 7.98 -8.12
N VAL A 51 -16.55 7.17 -7.94
CA VAL A 51 -16.58 5.72 -8.19
C VAL A 51 -15.92 5.02 -7.02
N MET A 52 -16.54 3.95 -6.51
CA MET A 52 -15.96 3.10 -5.48
C MET A 52 -15.38 1.84 -6.11
N MET A 53 -14.13 1.54 -5.79
CA MET A 53 -13.52 0.27 -6.13
C MET A 53 -14.11 -0.82 -5.22
N GLY A 54 -14.75 -1.82 -5.82
CA GLY A 54 -15.28 -2.97 -5.09
C GLY A 54 -14.17 -3.91 -4.60
N ASP A 55 -14.56 -5.00 -3.94
CA ASP A 55 -13.64 -6.00 -3.38
C ASP A 55 -12.78 -6.67 -4.44
N THR A 56 -13.33 -6.89 -5.64
CA THR A 56 -12.60 -7.48 -6.77
C THR A 56 -11.39 -6.64 -7.17
N GLY A 57 -11.55 -5.32 -7.27
CA GLY A 57 -10.45 -4.42 -7.60
C GLY A 57 -9.41 -4.34 -6.48
N SER A 58 -9.86 -4.33 -5.23
CA SER A 58 -8.94 -4.32 -4.08
C SER A 58 -8.09 -5.58 -3.99
N MET A 59 -8.71 -6.74 -4.18
CA MET A 59 -7.99 -8.03 -4.18
C MET A 59 -7.02 -8.12 -5.35
N PHE A 60 -7.42 -7.62 -6.54
CA PHE A 60 -6.54 -7.55 -7.69
C PHE A 60 -5.29 -6.70 -7.40
N LEU A 61 -5.45 -5.50 -6.85
CA LEU A 61 -4.31 -4.63 -6.52
C LEU A 61 -3.38 -5.28 -5.49
N GLY A 62 -3.93 -5.91 -4.44
CA GLY A 62 -3.15 -6.64 -3.45
C GLY A 62 -2.39 -7.81 -4.06
N GLY A 63 -3.05 -8.62 -4.88
CA GLY A 63 -2.44 -9.75 -5.59
C GLY A 63 -1.32 -9.31 -6.54
N MET A 64 -1.50 -8.19 -7.26
CA MET A 64 -0.48 -7.63 -8.15
C MET A 64 0.77 -7.15 -7.39
N VAL A 65 0.61 -6.50 -6.24
CA VAL A 65 1.73 -6.07 -5.40
C VAL A 65 2.55 -7.29 -4.92
N VAL A 66 1.88 -8.35 -4.49
CA VAL A 66 2.53 -9.61 -4.10
C VAL A 66 3.23 -10.26 -5.29
N ALA A 67 2.55 -10.39 -6.43
CA ALA A 67 3.12 -10.99 -7.64
C ALA A 67 4.37 -10.24 -8.13
N LEU A 68 4.37 -8.91 -8.10
CA LEU A 68 5.52 -8.09 -8.46
C LEU A 68 6.71 -8.32 -7.51
N ALA A 69 6.47 -8.49 -6.20
CA ALA A 69 7.52 -8.76 -5.23
C ALA A 69 8.20 -10.12 -5.50
N TYR A 70 7.42 -11.15 -5.83
CA TYR A 70 7.94 -12.45 -6.25
C TYR A 70 8.64 -12.39 -7.60
N ALA A 71 8.12 -11.63 -8.56
CA ALA A 71 8.70 -11.49 -9.89
C ALA A 71 10.07 -10.79 -9.89
N ILE A 72 10.40 -10.05 -8.83
CA ILE A 72 11.72 -9.43 -8.63
C ILE A 72 12.68 -10.36 -7.86
N ASP A 73 12.30 -11.60 -7.54
CA ASP A 73 13.06 -12.52 -6.69
C ASP A 73 13.42 -11.98 -5.31
N CYS A 74 12.59 -11.09 -4.77
CA CYS A 74 12.80 -10.50 -3.45
C CYS A 74 11.47 -10.34 -2.69
N PRO A 75 10.83 -11.42 -2.24
CA PRO A 75 9.52 -11.35 -1.62
C PRO A 75 9.50 -10.53 -0.33
N LEU A 76 10.60 -10.46 0.41
CA LEU A 76 10.69 -9.67 1.64
C LEU A 76 10.57 -8.16 1.40
N ILE A 77 10.82 -7.68 0.18
CA ILE A 77 10.69 -6.26 -0.17
C ILE A 77 9.25 -5.76 -0.02
N ILE A 78 8.28 -6.68 -0.02
CA ILE A 78 6.86 -6.34 0.17
C ILE A 78 6.61 -5.65 1.51
N LEU A 79 7.43 -5.94 2.53
CA LEU A 79 7.32 -5.28 3.84
C LEU A 79 7.63 -3.79 3.77
N LEU A 80 8.47 -3.37 2.82
CA LEU A 80 8.83 -1.98 2.60
C LEU A 80 7.96 -1.34 1.51
N TYR A 81 7.73 -2.05 0.39
CA TYR A 81 6.92 -1.58 -0.73
C TYR A 81 5.41 -1.69 -0.47
N GLY A 82 5.02 -2.34 0.60
CA GLY A 82 3.65 -2.48 1.08
C GLY A 82 3.51 -2.15 2.57
N ILE A 83 4.37 -1.26 3.10
CA ILE A 83 4.40 -0.95 4.54
C ILE A 83 3.04 -0.51 5.08
N ILE A 84 2.30 0.28 4.31
CA ILE A 84 0.96 0.72 4.71
C ILE A 84 -0.02 -0.44 4.75
N TYR A 85 0.02 -1.37 3.78
CA TYR A 85 -0.84 -2.56 3.80
C TYR A 85 -0.52 -3.45 5.00
N ALA A 86 0.76 -3.60 5.34
CA ALA A 86 1.18 -4.35 6.52
C ALA A 86 0.66 -3.68 7.80
N VAL A 87 0.80 -2.37 7.94
CA VAL A 87 0.30 -1.61 9.11
C VAL A 87 -1.22 -1.73 9.24
N GLU A 88 -1.97 -1.60 8.15
CA GLU A 88 -3.42 -1.76 8.14
C GLU A 88 -3.81 -3.17 8.61
N MET A 89 -3.23 -4.20 8.01
CA MET A 89 -3.49 -5.60 8.36
C MET A 89 -3.13 -5.89 9.84
N PHE A 90 -1.95 -5.45 10.29
CA PHE A 90 -1.55 -5.64 11.69
C PHE A 90 -2.46 -4.91 12.66
N SER A 91 -2.96 -3.72 12.32
CA SER A 91 -3.92 -3.01 13.16
C SER A 91 -5.22 -3.78 13.35
N ASP A 92 -5.70 -4.46 12.30
CA ASP A 92 -6.90 -5.30 12.38
C ASP A 92 -6.65 -6.54 13.24
N VAL A 93 -5.54 -7.25 13.01
CA VAL A 93 -5.17 -8.45 13.79
C VAL A 93 -5.02 -8.09 15.27
N LEU A 94 -4.29 -7.02 15.59
CA LEU A 94 -4.12 -6.56 16.97
C LEU A 94 -5.45 -6.20 17.62
N GLN A 95 -6.31 -5.49 16.90
CA GLN A 95 -7.64 -5.13 17.43
C GLN A 95 -8.47 -6.36 17.75
N ILE A 96 -8.50 -7.35 16.83
CA ILE A 96 -9.29 -8.58 17.01
C ILE A 96 -8.72 -9.42 18.15
N CYS A 97 -7.41 -9.61 18.22
CA CYS A 97 -6.76 -10.39 19.29
C CYS A 97 -7.01 -9.75 20.65
N TYR A 98 -6.82 -8.44 20.76
CA TYR A 98 -7.03 -7.72 22.01
C TYR A 98 -8.50 -7.72 22.43
N PHE A 99 -9.43 -7.53 21.50
CA PHE A 99 -10.86 -7.56 21.76
C PHE A 99 -11.31 -8.92 22.32
N LYS A 100 -10.78 -10.01 21.75
CA LYS A 100 -11.04 -11.37 22.25
C LYS A 100 -10.43 -11.63 23.63
N ALA A 101 -9.18 -11.17 23.85
CA ALA A 101 -8.46 -11.40 25.12
C ALA A 101 -9.03 -10.58 26.28
N THR A 102 -9.59 -9.39 26.00
CA THR A 102 -10.08 -8.45 27.05
C THR A 102 -11.61 -8.40 27.18
N HIS A 103 -12.32 -9.38 26.58
CA HIS A 103 -13.78 -9.46 26.64
C HIS A 103 -14.50 -8.16 26.23
N GLY A 104 -14.04 -7.50 25.16
CA GLY A 104 -14.75 -6.37 24.55
C GLY A 104 -14.07 -5.01 24.64
N LYS A 105 -12.88 -4.90 25.23
CA LYS A 105 -12.11 -3.64 25.20
C LYS A 105 -11.44 -3.47 23.83
N ARG A 106 -11.39 -2.23 23.35
CA ARG A 106 -10.78 -1.87 22.07
C ARG A 106 -9.50 -1.09 22.30
N ILE A 107 -8.43 -1.39 21.52
CA ILE A 107 -7.21 -0.59 21.50
C ILE A 107 -7.43 0.67 20.65
N PHE A 108 -7.90 0.45 19.41
CA PHE A 108 -8.22 1.53 18.48
C PHE A 108 -9.71 1.84 18.55
N LYS A 109 -10.08 3.10 18.36
CA LYS A 109 -11.50 3.51 18.29
C LYS A 109 -12.23 2.72 17.20
N MET A 110 -11.56 2.48 16.07
CA MET A 110 -12.02 1.66 14.96
C MET A 110 -10.80 1.08 14.22
N ALA A 111 -10.88 -0.17 13.77
CA ALA A 111 -9.93 -0.79 12.87
C ALA A 111 -10.57 -0.88 11.46
N PRO A 112 -9.79 -0.78 10.38
CA PRO A 112 -8.35 -0.52 10.26
C PRO A 112 -7.90 0.87 10.75
N ILE A 113 -6.56 1.06 10.84
CA ILE A 113 -5.98 2.25 11.50
C ILE A 113 -6.36 3.59 10.85
N HIS A 114 -6.65 3.62 9.55
CA HIS A 114 -7.12 4.85 8.88
C HIS A 114 -8.45 5.33 9.45
N HIS A 115 -9.38 4.43 9.79
CA HIS A 115 -10.63 4.79 10.45
C HIS A 115 -10.41 5.30 11.87
N HIS A 116 -9.37 4.81 12.56
CA HIS A 116 -9.00 5.38 13.85
C HIS A 116 -8.64 6.86 13.74
N PHE A 117 -7.85 7.25 12.72
CA PHE A 117 -7.49 8.64 12.46
C PHE A 117 -8.68 9.50 12.04
N GLU A 118 -9.62 8.96 11.27
CA GLU A 118 -10.89 9.63 10.93
C GLU A 118 -11.70 9.93 12.21
N MET A 119 -11.81 8.95 13.12
CA MET A 119 -12.47 9.11 14.42
C MET A 119 -11.72 10.05 15.37
N CYS A 120 -10.46 10.35 15.10
CA CYS A 120 -9.66 11.37 15.79
C CYS A 120 -9.79 12.75 15.15
N GLY A 121 -10.65 12.92 14.11
CA GLY A 121 -10.94 14.21 13.48
C GLY A 121 -9.99 14.57 12.32
N TRP A 122 -9.21 13.64 11.81
CA TRP A 122 -8.40 13.89 10.62
C TRP A 122 -9.27 13.84 9.37
N LYS A 123 -9.05 14.79 8.45
CA LYS A 123 -9.70 14.79 7.14
C LYS A 123 -9.10 13.68 6.27
N GLU A 124 -9.93 13.00 5.46
CA GLU A 124 -9.50 11.93 4.54
C GLU A 124 -8.30 12.33 3.68
N ARG A 125 -8.27 13.56 3.17
CA ARG A 125 -7.13 14.07 2.38
C ARG A 125 -5.82 14.06 3.17
N LYS A 126 -5.86 14.43 4.46
CA LYS A 126 -4.66 14.43 5.31
C LYS A 126 -4.14 13.01 5.52
N ILE A 127 -5.04 12.06 5.78
CA ILE A 127 -4.69 10.64 5.96
C ILE A 127 -4.07 10.10 4.67
N CYS A 128 -4.69 10.37 3.52
CA CYS A 128 -4.19 9.96 2.22
C CYS A 128 -2.76 10.48 1.97
N VAL A 129 -2.50 11.76 2.19
CA VAL A 129 -1.17 12.36 2.01
C VAL A 129 -0.13 11.75 2.95
N VAL A 130 -0.46 11.61 4.24
CA VAL A 130 0.46 11.02 5.22
C VAL A 130 0.82 9.59 4.87
N PHE A 131 -0.18 8.76 4.53
CA PHE A 131 0.05 7.37 4.17
C PHE A 131 0.86 7.24 2.87
N THR A 132 0.59 8.09 1.89
CA THR A 132 1.36 8.14 0.65
C THR A 132 2.82 8.53 0.91
N LEU A 133 3.09 9.48 1.80
CA LEU A 133 4.44 9.87 2.18
C LEU A 133 5.18 8.74 2.91
N VAL A 134 4.53 8.07 3.86
CA VAL A 134 5.11 6.91 4.56
C VAL A 134 5.43 5.79 3.57
N GLN A 135 4.54 5.52 2.61
CA GLN A 135 4.76 4.55 1.56
C GLN A 135 5.95 4.93 0.67
N LEU A 136 6.08 6.21 0.32
CA LEU A 136 7.21 6.72 -0.46
C LEU A 136 8.54 6.52 0.27
N PHE A 137 8.59 6.79 1.58
CA PHE A 137 9.77 6.53 2.41
C PHE A 137 10.13 5.04 2.40
N GLY A 138 9.16 4.16 2.60
CA GLY A 138 9.35 2.71 2.51
C GLY A 138 9.90 2.28 1.15
N GLY A 139 9.35 2.86 0.07
CA GLY A 139 9.80 2.62 -1.30
C GLY A 139 11.25 3.05 -1.55
N ILE A 140 11.64 4.23 -1.07
CA ILE A 140 13.02 4.73 -1.21
C ILE A 140 13.99 3.84 -0.45
N ILE A 141 13.69 3.51 0.82
CA ILE A 141 14.54 2.64 1.65
C ILE A 141 14.68 1.26 1.00
N GLY A 142 13.58 0.65 0.56
CA GLY A 142 13.61 -0.66 -0.09
C GLY A 142 14.42 -0.67 -1.38
N THR A 143 14.29 0.36 -2.21
CA THR A 143 15.06 0.48 -3.45
C THR A 143 16.55 0.69 -3.16
N ALA A 144 16.90 1.49 -2.15
CA ALA A 144 18.28 1.66 -1.70
C ALA A 144 18.87 0.35 -1.19
N LEU A 145 18.14 -0.40 -0.37
CA LEU A 145 18.60 -1.71 0.13
C LEU A 145 18.84 -2.72 -1.00
N LEU A 146 17.96 -2.76 -2.01
CA LEU A 146 18.17 -3.59 -3.19
C LEU A 146 19.43 -3.17 -3.96
N TYR A 147 19.65 -1.89 -4.14
CA TYR A 147 20.83 -1.39 -4.85
C TYR A 147 22.13 -1.72 -4.11
N TYR A 148 22.17 -1.56 -2.79
CA TYR A 148 23.35 -1.89 -1.98
C TYR A 148 23.55 -3.39 -1.76
N GLY A 149 22.47 -4.16 -1.67
CA GLY A 149 22.53 -5.61 -1.49
C GLY A 149 22.99 -6.38 -2.73
N MET A 150 23.05 -5.71 -3.89
CA MET A 150 23.56 -6.28 -5.15
C MET A 150 25.05 -5.98 -5.39
N LYS A 151 25.68 -5.17 -4.57
CA LYS A 151 27.12 -4.94 -4.57
C LYS A 151 27.86 -5.94 -3.71
#